data_bc2b037da7fda6dd233599df67347c22
#
_entry.id   bc2b037da7fda6dd233599df67347c22
#
_cell.length_a   1.000
_cell.length_b   1.000
_cell.length_c   1.000
_cell.angle_alpha   90.00
_cell.angle_beta   90.00
_cell.angle_gamma   90.00
#
_symmetry.space_group_name_H-M   'P 1'
#
loop_
_entity.id
_entity.type
_entity.pdbx_description
1 polymer ?
#
loop_
_entity_poly.entity_id
_entity_poly.type
_entity_poly.pdbx_seq_one_letter_code
_entity_poly.pdbx_strand_id
1 'polypeptide(L)'
;MPGVPNAAARLKHTLRQVFGHARLRAGQAEVIERVMAGRSTLAVMPTGAGKSLCYQLPALLLEGRTLVVSPLIALMKDQCDKLRALGICAVQVNSALGAEELERAEQAIDDGSARIVLVTPERLSDPAFVRRLSAHRVALVAVDEAHCISQWGHDFRPAFLEIGPAVRALGGPPVLALTATAGEEVAADVMKCLGIPRTGLIDTGAYRANLRFAVEQATQEQDRQRRIVEMVREEAGSGIVYAATVKAAQEAFDALKAADQSVALYHGKLGARERAEAQEAFMAGSARVMVATNAFGMGIDKPDIRFVVHCQMPSSLHAYYQEAGRAGRDGERARCVLLFHAKDRSVQQFFLAGRYPQLEDLDAVYRQLLAEPPSSEGWTAASLLDALERPRTRMQAAIALLRQQKLLAIDRRGRIALRQAMAERADFGAMLDGYKARREQDRETLERMLAYAQSGQCRWQLLLDDLDPSATAKRCGTCDNCRRIAAHEAAMAQPIVVSEQTAKVAKAATRERMPFAESDPVKVKRFGAGVVVSSTDGMVTVAFEDGSRRCFHPDYVSRRRAARKSPAVLAMSGAASFAVPVPA
;
A
#
# COMPACT_ATOMS: atom_id res chain seq x y z
N MET A 1 27.61 9.62 49.77
CA MET A 1 26.41 9.87 48.94
C MET A 1 26.35 8.82 47.84
N PRO A 2 25.29 8.01 47.69
CA PRO A 2 25.20 7.06 46.61
C PRO A 2 25.13 7.86 45.29
N GLY A 3 26.09 7.56 44.39
CA GLY A 3 26.24 8.26 43.13
C GLY A 3 24.96 8.20 42.30
N VAL A 4 24.60 9.33 41.69
CA VAL A 4 23.48 9.45 40.72
C VAL A 4 23.65 8.36 39.67
N PRO A 5 22.68 7.44 39.48
CA PRO A 5 22.83 6.36 38.52
C PRO A 5 23.05 6.98 37.13
N ASN A 6 24.09 6.52 36.45
CA ASN A 6 24.41 6.91 35.08
C ASN A 6 23.12 6.84 34.21
N ALA A 7 22.89 7.82 33.33
CA ALA A 7 21.70 7.91 32.45
C ALA A 7 21.37 6.58 31.76
N ALA A 8 22.39 5.83 31.35
CA ALA A 8 22.24 4.50 30.79
C ALA A 8 21.69 3.46 31.78
N ALA A 9 22.04 3.56 33.04
CA ALA A 9 21.53 2.67 34.09
C ALA A 9 20.05 2.97 34.38
N ARG A 10 19.67 4.26 34.45
CA ARG A 10 18.27 4.71 34.61
C ARG A 10 17.40 4.23 33.43
N LEU A 11 17.90 4.36 32.20
CA LEU A 11 17.20 3.92 31.00
C LEU A 11 16.95 2.41 31.05
N LYS A 12 17.97 1.59 31.33
CA LYS A 12 17.81 0.13 31.46
C LYS A 12 16.87 -0.26 32.59
N HIS A 13 16.91 0.45 33.70
CA HIS A 13 16.03 0.21 34.85
C HIS A 13 14.58 0.49 34.46
N THR A 14 14.27 1.67 33.89
CA THR A 14 12.91 2.06 33.46
C THR A 14 12.39 1.12 32.39
N LEU A 15 13.24 0.72 31.43
CA LEU A 15 12.87 -0.24 30.38
C LEU A 15 12.38 -1.57 30.97
N ARG A 16 13.07 -2.08 32.01
CA ARG A 16 12.72 -3.37 32.62
C ARG A 16 11.56 -3.26 33.60
N GLN A 17 11.56 -2.24 34.46
CA GLN A 17 10.58 -2.14 35.55
C GLN A 17 9.22 -1.62 35.08
N VAL A 18 9.20 -0.69 34.12
CA VAL A 18 7.94 -0.09 33.64
C VAL A 18 7.43 -0.82 32.39
N PHE A 19 8.28 -1.04 31.40
CA PHE A 19 7.86 -1.61 30.12
C PHE A 19 8.04 -3.13 30.00
N GLY A 20 8.66 -3.80 30.99
CA GLY A 20 8.85 -5.25 31.01
C GLY A 20 9.82 -5.78 29.95
N HIS A 21 10.61 -4.91 29.30
CA HIS A 21 11.50 -5.31 28.23
C HIS A 21 12.93 -5.52 28.71
N ALA A 22 13.51 -6.69 28.41
CA ALA A 22 14.89 -7.00 28.79
C ALA A 22 15.93 -6.19 28.00
N ARG A 23 15.63 -5.86 26.73
CA ARG A 23 16.52 -5.15 25.80
C ARG A 23 15.73 -4.34 24.77
N LEU A 24 16.35 -3.30 24.25
CA LEU A 24 15.84 -2.55 23.09
C LEU A 24 15.98 -3.36 21.80
N ARG A 25 15.10 -3.13 20.86
CA ARG A 25 15.19 -3.67 19.49
C ARG A 25 16.21 -2.90 18.66
N ALA A 26 16.62 -3.45 17.52
CA ALA A 26 17.52 -2.77 16.59
C ALA A 26 17.00 -1.37 16.22
N GLY A 27 17.87 -0.37 16.21
CA GLY A 27 17.56 1.03 15.93
C GLY A 27 16.96 1.82 17.09
N GLN A 28 16.24 1.19 18.04
CA GLN A 28 15.63 1.92 19.16
C GLN A 28 16.67 2.61 20.06
N ALA A 29 17.80 1.94 20.31
CA ALA A 29 18.85 2.49 21.18
C ALA A 29 19.39 3.81 20.64
N GLU A 30 19.74 3.85 19.36
CA GLU A 30 20.28 5.04 18.70
C GLU A 30 19.28 6.20 18.69
N VAL A 31 18.01 5.92 18.37
CA VAL A 31 16.94 6.93 18.40
C VAL A 31 16.76 7.49 19.81
N ILE A 32 16.69 6.63 20.83
CA ILE A 32 16.51 7.03 22.22
C ILE A 32 17.71 7.84 22.73
N GLU A 33 18.93 7.45 22.41
CA GLU A 33 20.15 8.18 22.78
C GLU A 33 20.17 9.59 22.19
N ARG A 34 19.76 9.75 20.93
CA ARG A 34 19.65 11.07 20.29
C ARG A 34 18.58 11.94 20.96
N VAL A 35 17.41 11.36 21.24
CA VAL A 35 16.31 12.06 21.92
C VAL A 35 16.75 12.50 23.32
N MET A 36 17.39 11.61 24.09
CA MET A 36 17.92 11.92 25.44
C MET A 36 19.02 12.98 25.40
N ALA A 37 19.75 13.08 24.30
CA ALA A 37 20.73 14.16 24.05
C ALA A 37 20.10 15.47 23.55
N GLY A 38 18.76 15.58 23.50
CA GLY A 38 18.04 16.77 23.03
C GLY A 38 18.19 17.03 21.53
N ARG A 39 18.48 16.02 20.72
CA ARG A 39 18.70 16.14 19.28
C ARG A 39 17.46 15.75 18.48
N SER A 40 16.96 16.67 17.66
CA SER A 40 15.87 16.38 16.73
C SER A 40 16.25 15.27 15.76
N THR A 41 15.31 14.32 15.55
CA THR A 41 15.58 13.07 14.81
C THR A 41 14.36 12.67 13.97
N LEU A 42 14.62 12.26 12.73
CA LEU A 42 13.67 11.49 11.90
C LEU A 42 14.09 10.02 11.95
N ALA A 43 13.24 9.17 12.49
CA ALA A 43 13.47 7.74 12.55
C ALA A 43 12.53 6.99 11.59
N VAL A 44 13.10 6.42 10.53
CA VAL A 44 12.42 5.52 9.61
C VAL A 44 12.63 4.10 10.13
N MET A 45 11.56 3.49 10.64
CA MET A 45 11.60 2.20 11.32
C MET A 45 10.41 1.36 10.87
N PRO A 46 10.58 0.07 10.52
CA PRO A 46 9.49 -0.75 9.98
C PRO A 46 8.32 -0.88 10.95
N THR A 47 7.14 -1.19 10.43
CA THR A 47 5.99 -1.52 11.25
C THR A 47 6.32 -2.70 12.16
N GLY A 48 6.00 -2.58 13.47
CA GLY A 48 6.35 -3.60 14.47
C GLY A 48 7.74 -3.43 15.11
N ALA A 49 8.56 -2.45 14.68
CA ALA A 49 9.86 -2.17 15.32
C ALA A 49 9.74 -1.58 16.74
N GLY A 50 8.51 -1.23 17.18
CA GLY A 50 8.28 -0.64 18.52
C GLY A 50 8.60 0.86 18.57
N LYS A 51 8.21 1.61 17.53
CA LYS A 51 8.42 3.07 17.41
C LYS A 51 7.94 3.85 18.63
N SER A 52 6.81 3.47 19.22
CA SER A 52 6.23 4.17 20.38
C SER A 52 7.16 4.19 21.59
N LEU A 53 7.93 3.14 21.82
CA LEU A 53 8.89 3.09 22.93
C LEU A 53 9.98 4.16 22.80
N CYS A 54 10.29 4.62 21.58
CA CYS A 54 11.30 5.63 21.31
C CYS A 54 10.93 7.02 21.87
N TYR A 55 9.64 7.29 22.13
CA TYR A 55 9.21 8.50 22.86
C TYR A 55 8.69 8.19 24.26
N GLN A 56 8.08 7.03 24.50
CA GLN A 56 7.52 6.68 25.80
C GLN A 56 8.59 6.53 26.88
N LEU A 57 9.69 5.85 26.56
CA LEU A 57 10.79 5.67 27.51
C LEU A 57 11.52 6.99 27.83
N PRO A 58 11.91 7.83 26.85
CA PRO A 58 12.42 9.17 27.13
C PRO A 58 11.44 10.06 27.92
N ALA A 59 10.13 9.97 27.63
CA ALA A 59 9.12 10.74 28.34
C ALA A 59 9.18 10.57 29.87
N LEU A 60 9.58 9.41 30.37
CA LEU A 60 9.71 9.14 31.80
C LEU A 60 11.04 9.65 32.40
N LEU A 61 12.03 9.91 31.56
CA LEU A 61 13.40 10.28 31.99
C LEU A 61 13.70 11.76 31.82
N LEU A 62 13.05 12.42 30.86
CA LEU A 62 13.21 13.85 30.58
C LEU A 62 12.42 14.70 31.59
N GLU A 63 12.91 15.86 31.94
CA GLU A 63 12.19 16.83 32.78
C GLU A 63 11.22 17.64 31.91
N GLY A 64 9.93 17.56 32.22
CA GLY A 64 8.84 18.18 31.46
C GLY A 64 7.93 17.13 30.82
N ARG A 65 6.99 17.56 30.00
CA ARG A 65 6.03 16.69 29.30
C ARG A 65 6.49 16.33 27.90
N THR A 66 5.98 15.20 27.40
CA THR A 66 6.12 14.82 25.99
C THR A 66 4.81 15.04 25.28
N LEU A 67 4.83 15.83 24.22
CA LEU A 67 3.71 15.99 23.29
C LEU A 67 3.83 14.96 22.17
N VAL A 68 2.77 14.19 21.92
CA VAL A 68 2.73 13.21 20.83
C VAL A 68 1.65 13.61 19.84
N VAL A 69 2.05 13.90 18.63
CA VAL A 69 1.12 14.24 17.53
C VAL A 69 0.88 12.99 16.70
N SER A 70 -0.38 12.55 16.66
CA SER A 70 -0.79 11.36 15.88
C SER A 70 -2.07 11.66 15.09
N PRO A 71 -2.18 11.20 13.83
CA PRO A 71 -3.39 11.38 13.03
C PRO A 71 -4.52 10.43 13.43
N LEU A 72 -4.31 9.55 14.42
CA LEU A 72 -5.10 8.34 14.63
C LEU A 72 -5.72 8.31 16.02
N ILE A 73 -6.97 8.74 16.12
CA ILE A 73 -7.71 8.80 17.39
C ILE A 73 -7.76 7.43 18.08
N ALA A 74 -8.02 6.36 17.32
CA ALA A 74 -8.08 5.01 17.89
C ALA A 74 -6.73 4.54 18.46
N LEU A 75 -5.61 4.89 17.79
CA LEU A 75 -4.27 4.60 18.29
C LEU A 75 -3.95 5.42 19.55
N MET A 76 -4.34 6.70 19.55
CA MET A 76 -4.15 7.57 20.72
C MET A 76 -4.84 6.99 21.96
N LYS A 77 -6.09 6.48 21.79
CA LYS A 77 -6.82 5.83 22.87
C LYS A 77 -6.08 4.58 23.38
N ASP A 78 -5.72 3.66 22.50
CA ASP A 78 -4.99 2.43 22.86
C ASP A 78 -3.67 2.74 23.57
N GLN A 79 -2.92 3.74 23.08
CA GLN A 79 -1.67 4.19 23.70
C GLN A 79 -1.92 4.80 25.10
N CYS A 80 -2.94 5.65 25.25
CA CYS A 80 -3.29 6.21 26.56
C CYS A 80 -3.67 5.12 27.56
N ASP A 81 -4.52 4.18 27.16
CA ASP A 81 -4.99 3.12 28.03
C ASP A 81 -3.84 2.21 28.48
N LYS A 82 -2.93 1.83 27.55
CA LYS A 82 -1.72 1.07 27.88
C LYS A 82 -0.77 1.84 28.82
N LEU A 83 -0.56 3.13 28.60
CA LEU A 83 0.30 3.96 29.45
C LEU A 83 -0.30 4.12 30.85
N ARG A 84 -1.60 4.34 30.95
CA ARG A 84 -2.30 4.42 32.25
C ARG A 84 -2.24 3.10 33.01
N ALA A 85 -2.37 1.96 32.33
CA ALA A 85 -2.20 0.64 32.95
C ALA A 85 -0.78 0.43 33.50
N LEU A 86 0.23 1.13 32.97
CA LEU A 86 1.60 1.17 33.50
C LEU A 86 1.81 2.24 34.58
N GLY A 87 0.75 2.91 35.06
CA GLY A 87 0.83 3.98 36.06
C GLY A 87 1.34 5.32 35.54
N ILE A 88 1.39 5.51 34.20
CA ILE A 88 1.87 6.75 33.57
C ILE A 88 0.68 7.67 33.31
N CYS A 89 0.74 8.91 33.80
CA CYS A 89 -0.29 9.90 33.50
C CYS A 89 -0.20 10.32 32.02
N ALA A 90 -1.05 9.74 31.20
CA ALA A 90 -1.20 10.03 29.78
C ALA A 90 -2.62 10.50 29.48
N VAL A 91 -2.73 11.57 28.71
CA VAL A 91 -4.02 12.13 28.28
C VAL A 91 -4.05 12.25 26.77
N GLN A 92 -5.26 12.22 26.20
CA GLN A 92 -5.46 12.49 24.78
C GLN A 92 -6.40 13.69 24.61
N VAL A 93 -6.20 14.46 23.53
CA VAL A 93 -7.06 15.59 23.16
C VAL A 93 -7.38 15.50 21.67
N ASN A 94 -8.63 15.18 21.36
CA ASN A 94 -9.11 15.02 19.98
C ASN A 94 -10.62 15.32 19.89
N SER A 95 -11.17 15.30 18.68
CA SER A 95 -12.57 15.64 18.41
C SER A 95 -13.59 14.55 18.78
N ALA A 96 -13.15 13.35 19.15
CA ALA A 96 -14.04 12.24 19.51
C ALA A 96 -14.28 12.11 21.01
N LEU A 97 -13.62 12.93 21.84
CA LEU A 97 -13.80 12.92 23.29
C LEU A 97 -15.14 13.55 23.69
N GLY A 98 -15.78 12.95 24.70
CA GLY A 98 -16.89 13.57 25.40
C GLY A 98 -16.43 14.77 26.24
N ALA A 99 -17.39 15.66 26.61
CA ALA A 99 -17.06 16.88 27.34
C ALA A 99 -16.31 16.62 28.65
N GLU A 100 -16.73 15.64 29.45
CA GLU A 100 -16.10 15.28 30.71
C GLU A 100 -14.69 14.71 30.56
N GLU A 101 -14.45 13.93 29.48
CA GLU A 101 -13.10 13.37 29.20
C GLU A 101 -12.15 14.47 28.73
N LEU A 102 -12.66 15.41 27.93
CA LEU A 102 -11.90 16.56 27.48
C LEU A 102 -11.53 17.47 28.66
N GLU A 103 -12.47 17.79 29.53
CA GLU A 103 -12.23 18.61 30.71
C GLU A 103 -11.18 17.98 31.64
N ARG A 104 -11.26 16.68 31.92
CA ARG A 104 -10.25 15.95 32.69
C ARG A 104 -8.86 15.98 32.04
N ALA A 105 -8.82 15.84 30.72
CA ALA A 105 -7.56 15.91 30.00
C ALA A 105 -6.96 17.32 30.04
N GLU A 106 -7.78 18.35 29.88
CA GLU A 106 -7.36 19.75 29.94
C GLU A 106 -6.89 20.13 31.35
N GLN A 107 -7.57 19.65 32.40
CA GLN A 107 -7.15 19.86 33.80
C GLN A 107 -5.77 19.21 34.06
N ALA A 108 -5.54 17.98 33.63
CA ALA A 108 -4.24 17.33 33.78
C ALA A 108 -3.11 18.02 32.98
N ILE A 109 -3.46 18.72 31.90
CA ILE A 109 -2.52 19.58 31.18
C ILE A 109 -2.22 20.85 31.98
N ASP A 110 -3.24 21.48 32.56
CA ASP A 110 -3.11 22.75 33.28
C ASP A 110 -2.37 22.60 34.60
N ASP A 111 -2.60 21.52 35.35
CA ASP A 111 -1.93 21.24 36.63
C ASP A 111 -0.52 20.61 36.47
N GLY A 112 -0.12 20.28 35.22
CA GLY A 112 1.19 19.71 34.92
C GLY A 112 1.34 18.23 35.23
N SER A 113 0.29 17.52 35.63
CA SER A 113 0.34 16.08 35.96
C SER A 113 0.46 15.21 34.71
N ALA A 114 -0.05 15.68 33.54
CA ALA A 114 0.08 14.94 32.29
C ALA A 114 1.53 14.81 31.82
N ARG A 115 2.08 13.61 31.91
CA ARG A 115 3.45 13.28 31.49
C ARG A 115 3.54 13.13 29.98
N ILE A 116 2.53 12.53 29.36
CA ILE A 116 2.42 12.34 27.92
C ILE A 116 1.06 12.88 27.47
N VAL A 117 1.08 13.81 26.52
CA VAL A 117 -0.11 14.42 25.92
C VAL A 117 -0.19 14.00 24.47
N LEU A 118 -1.18 13.18 24.12
CA LEU A 118 -1.44 12.78 22.74
C LEU A 118 -2.48 13.73 22.13
N VAL A 119 -2.17 14.25 20.92
CA VAL A 119 -3.05 15.21 20.24
C VAL A 119 -3.16 14.89 18.76
N THR A 120 -4.28 15.27 18.15
CA THR A 120 -4.35 15.28 16.68
C THR A 120 -3.71 16.57 16.13
N PRO A 121 -3.17 16.55 14.90
CA PRO A 121 -2.51 17.73 14.33
C PRO A 121 -3.42 18.94 14.22
N GLU A 122 -4.76 18.73 14.04
CA GLU A 122 -5.76 19.80 13.97
C GLU A 122 -5.84 20.61 15.27
N ARG A 123 -5.58 19.99 16.42
CA ARG A 123 -5.58 20.71 17.73
C ARG A 123 -4.44 21.72 17.85
N LEU A 124 -3.35 21.50 17.11
CA LEU A 124 -2.20 22.43 17.10
C LEU A 124 -2.45 23.70 16.28
N SER A 125 -3.51 23.73 15.47
CA SER A 125 -3.97 24.94 14.79
C SER A 125 -4.68 25.93 15.71
N ASP A 126 -5.02 25.52 16.95
CA ASP A 126 -5.64 26.37 17.95
C ASP A 126 -4.57 27.07 18.82
N PRO A 127 -4.36 28.40 18.66
CA PRO A 127 -3.36 29.12 19.45
C PRO A 127 -3.63 29.13 20.96
N ALA A 128 -4.90 28.99 21.38
CA ALA A 128 -5.25 28.92 22.81
C ALA A 128 -4.76 27.61 23.41
N PHE A 129 -4.95 26.51 22.68
CA PHE A 129 -4.46 25.21 23.10
C PHE A 129 -2.92 25.15 23.15
N VAL A 130 -2.25 25.70 22.15
CA VAL A 130 -0.77 25.78 22.13
C VAL A 130 -0.26 26.61 23.32
N ARG A 131 -0.88 27.74 23.65
CA ARG A 131 -0.54 28.52 24.87
C ARG A 131 -0.74 27.71 26.15
N ARG A 132 -1.83 26.96 26.28
CA ARG A 132 -2.07 26.07 27.42
C ARG A 132 -0.96 25.03 27.56
N LEU A 133 -0.54 24.39 26.47
CA LEU A 133 0.57 23.45 26.47
C LEU A 133 1.90 24.10 26.92
N SER A 134 2.14 25.35 26.53
CA SER A 134 3.38 26.09 26.85
C SER A 134 3.47 26.57 28.30
N ALA A 135 2.37 26.49 29.08
CA ALA A 135 2.38 26.82 30.51
C ALA A 135 3.34 25.92 31.32
N HIS A 136 3.63 24.73 30.82
CA HIS A 136 4.63 23.83 31.38
C HIS A 136 5.62 23.40 30.32
N ARG A 137 6.84 23.13 30.74
CA ARG A 137 7.93 22.74 29.83
C ARG A 137 7.57 21.52 28.97
N VAL A 138 7.58 21.68 27.66
CA VAL A 138 7.54 20.57 26.70
C VAL A 138 8.97 20.12 26.45
N ALA A 139 9.32 18.92 26.87
CA ALA A 139 10.68 18.37 26.77
C ALA A 139 10.94 17.65 25.45
N LEU A 140 9.87 17.19 24.78
CA LEU A 140 9.93 16.43 23.52
C LEU A 140 8.60 16.59 22.77
N VAL A 141 8.70 16.78 21.45
CA VAL A 141 7.57 16.61 20.52
C VAL A 141 7.82 15.36 19.69
N ALA A 142 6.98 14.35 19.83
CA ALA A 142 6.99 13.17 18.98
C ALA A 142 5.91 13.31 17.90
N VAL A 143 6.25 13.08 16.63
CA VAL A 143 5.34 13.12 15.49
C VAL A 143 5.24 11.72 14.92
N ASP A 144 4.11 11.06 15.17
CA ASP A 144 3.86 9.73 14.63
C ASP A 144 3.27 9.84 13.22
N GLU A 145 3.55 8.82 12.38
CA GLU A 145 3.21 8.81 10.95
C GLU A 145 3.66 10.09 10.22
N ALA A 146 4.91 10.50 10.48
CA ALA A 146 5.47 11.78 10.01
C ALA A 146 5.46 11.91 8.47
N HIS A 147 5.36 10.82 7.71
CA HIS A 147 5.20 10.85 6.25
C HIS A 147 3.94 11.63 5.81
N CYS A 148 2.94 11.80 6.69
CA CYS A 148 1.76 12.61 6.43
C CYS A 148 2.06 14.11 6.24
N ILE A 149 3.27 14.58 6.57
CA ILE A 149 3.72 15.96 6.36
C ILE A 149 3.97 16.24 4.88
N SER A 150 4.54 15.28 4.16
CA SER A 150 4.97 15.47 2.78
C SER A 150 3.81 15.35 1.80
N GLN A 151 3.73 16.30 0.88
CA GLN A 151 2.79 16.24 -0.25
C GLN A 151 3.08 15.06 -1.19
N TRP A 152 4.31 14.58 -1.19
CA TRP A 152 4.76 13.41 -1.96
C TRP A 152 4.49 12.09 -1.22
N GLY A 153 4.08 12.16 0.05
CA GLY A 153 3.69 10.99 0.84
C GLY A 153 2.33 10.42 0.40
N HIS A 154 2.15 9.13 0.60
CA HIS A 154 0.93 8.42 0.22
C HIS A 154 -0.32 8.79 1.04
N ASP A 155 -0.17 9.43 2.20
CA ASP A 155 -1.26 9.90 3.09
C ASP A 155 -1.02 11.34 3.57
N PHE A 156 -0.83 12.26 2.63
CA PHE A 156 -0.65 13.67 2.96
C PHE A 156 -1.86 14.25 3.69
N ARG A 157 -1.59 14.94 4.81
CA ARG A 157 -2.61 15.63 5.62
C ARG A 157 -2.21 17.08 5.87
N PRO A 158 -2.95 18.05 5.33
CA PRO A 158 -2.60 19.49 5.47
C PRO A 158 -2.42 19.95 6.92
N ALA A 159 -3.16 19.38 7.88
CA ALA A 159 -3.04 19.72 9.29
C ALA A 159 -1.63 19.45 9.88
N PHE A 160 -0.86 18.52 9.30
CA PHE A 160 0.51 18.26 9.73
C PHE A 160 1.48 19.42 9.46
N LEU A 161 1.16 20.31 8.53
CA LEU A 161 1.97 21.51 8.26
C LEU A 161 1.96 22.49 9.44
N GLU A 162 0.95 22.43 10.31
CA GLU A 162 0.85 23.26 11.52
C GLU A 162 1.78 22.83 12.64
N ILE A 163 2.36 21.62 12.56
CA ILE A 163 3.24 21.08 13.61
C ILE A 163 4.51 21.93 13.74
N GLY A 164 5.15 22.29 12.62
CA GLY A 164 6.37 23.12 12.64
C GLY A 164 6.17 24.49 13.32
N PRO A 165 5.15 25.28 12.96
CA PRO A 165 4.75 26.49 13.68
C PRO A 165 4.48 26.26 15.17
N ALA A 166 3.73 25.20 15.54
CA ALA A 166 3.43 24.88 16.93
C ALA A 166 4.70 24.55 17.73
N VAL A 167 5.63 23.78 17.18
CA VAL A 167 6.92 23.46 17.82
C VAL A 167 7.70 24.73 18.14
N ARG A 168 7.74 25.70 17.23
CA ARG A 168 8.37 26.99 17.48
C ARG A 168 7.69 27.79 18.59
N ALA A 169 6.35 27.79 18.62
CA ALA A 169 5.56 28.44 19.65
C ALA A 169 5.73 27.80 21.05
N LEU A 170 6.04 26.51 21.10
CA LEU A 170 6.35 25.77 22.33
C LEU A 170 7.80 25.96 22.83
N GLY A 171 8.56 26.89 22.25
CA GLY A 171 9.94 27.16 22.64
C GLY A 171 11.01 26.30 21.95
N GLY A 172 10.66 25.62 20.86
CA GLY A 172 11.59 24.83 20.07
C GLY A 172 12.11 23.56 20.76
N PRO A 173 11.28 22.74 21.39
CA PRO A 173 11.73 21.47 21.96
C PRO A 173 12.28 20.54 20.86
N PRO A 174 13.15 19.57 21.19
CA PRO A 174 13.59 18.57 20.24
C PRO A 174 12.39 17.81 19.67
N VAL A 175 12.48 17.46 18.38
CA VAL A 175 11.43 16.74 17.66
C VAL A 175 11.90 15.33 17.32
N LEU A 176 11.07 14.33 17.65
CA LEU A 176 11.22 12.96 17.17
C LEU A 176 10.12 12.65 16.15
N ALA A 177 10.45 12.67 14.88
CA ALA A 177 9.56 12.24 13.80
C ALA A 177 9.71 10.73 13.57
N LEU A 178 8.59 10.02 13.52
CA LEU A 178 8.52 8.56 13.38
C LEU A 178 7.69 8.19 12.16
N THR A 179 8.19 7.31 11.33
CA THR A 179 7.43 6.73 10.22
C THR A 179 7.88 5.30 9.93
N ALA A 180 7.03 4.54 9.26
CA ALA A 180 7.39 3.19 8.82
C ALA A 180 8.16 3.20 7.50
N THR A 181 7.91 4.19 6.66
CA THR A 181 8.47 4.33 5.32
C THR A 181 8.65 5.81 4.98
N ALA A 182 9.78 6.16 4.39
CA ALA A 182 10.01 7.47 3.81
C ALA A 182 11.04 7.34 2.70
N GLY A 183 10.63 7.53 1.45
CA GLY A 183 11.58 7.76 0.37
C GLY A 183 12.35 9.07 0.60
N GLU A 184 13.43 9.27 -0.14
CA GLU A 184 14.36 10.39 0.05
C GLU A 184 13.65 11.76 0.03
N GLU A 185 12.73 11.97 -0.93
CA GLU A 185 11.95 13.21 -1.05
C GLU A 185 11.04 13.43 0.16
N VAL A 186 10.35 12.38 0.61
CA VAL A 186 9.47 12.43 1.78
C VAL A 186 10.27 12.73 3.05
N ALA A 187 11.42 12.08 3.22
CA ALA A 187 12.31 12.32 4.35
C ALA A 187 12.83 13.77 4.35
N ALA A 188 13.24 14.29 3.20
CA ALA A 188 13.70 15.65 3.06
C ALA A 188 12.62 16.69 3.43
N ASP A 189 11.38 16.49 2.97
CA ASP A 189 10.24 17.34 3.28
C ASP A 189 9.91 17.33 4.77
N VAL A 190 9.84 16.15 5.39
CA VAL A 190 9.59 15.99 6.82
C VAL A 190 10.65 16.71 7.64
N MET A 191 11.92 16.50 7.32
CA MET A 191 13.05 17.12 8.03
C MET A 191 13.03 18.64 7.88
N LYS A 192 12.75 19.15 6.69
CA LYS A 192 12.62 20.59 6.41
C LYS A 192 11.46 21.20 7.21
N CYS A 193 10.29 20.60 7.18
CA CYS A 193 9.08 21.09 7.86
C CYS A 193 9.27 21.15 9.38
N LEU A 194 9.92 20.13 9.96
CA LEU A 194 10.11 19.99 11.40
C LEU A 194 11.44 20.56 11.91
N GLY A 195 12.29 21.13 11.04
CA GLY A 195 13.58 21.68 11.43
C GLY A 195 14.59 20.61 11.90
N ILE A 196 14.50 19.40 11.38
CA ILE A 196 15.43 18.31 11.71
C ILE A 196 16.66 18.42 10.78
N PRO A 197 17.89 18.46 11.31
CA PRO A 197 19.09 18.54 10.48
C PRO A 197 19.31 17.23 9.71
N ARG A 198 19.99 17.28 8.54
CA ARG A 198 20.26 16.08 7.72
C ARG A 198 20.96 14.95 8.50
N THR A 199 21.79 15.28 9.46
CA THR A 199 22.44 14.33 10.36
C THR A 199 21.47 13.70 11.37
N GLY A 200 20.20 14.11 11.37
CA GLY A 200 19.14 13.61 12.23
C GLY A 200 18.37 12.41 11.66
N LEU A 201 18.66 11.98 10.44
CA LEU A 201 18.02 10.81 9.86
C LEU A 201 18.62 9.53 10.45
N ILE A 202 17.75 8.66 10.96
CA ILE A 202 18.05 7.26 11.32
C ILE A 202 17.12 6.40 10.49
N ASP A 203 17.67 5.62 9.59
CA ASP A 203 16.94 4.62 8.82
C ASP A 203 17.40 3.23 9.24
N THR A 204 16.46 2.42 9.73
CA THR A 204 16.73 1.04 10.16
C THR A 204 16.40 0.02 9.07
N GLY A 205 16.02 0.49 7.91
CA GLY A 205 15.57 -0.31 6.76
C GLY A 205 14.16 -0.85 6.94
N ALA A 206 13.56 -1.24 5.83
CA ALA A 206 12.20 -1.79 5.79
C ALA A 206 12.16 -3.34 5.87
N TYR A 207 13.32 -4.03 5.79
CA TYR A 207 13.36 -5.48 5.71
C TYR A 207 12.97 -6.19 7.01
N ARG A 208 12.06 -7.17 6.90
CA ARG A 208 11.64 -8.03 8.01
C ARG A 208 11.74 -9.50 7.61
N ALA A 209 12.78 -10.18 8.08
CA ALA A 209 13.11 -11.57 7.71
C ALA A 209 12.03 -12.60 8.10
N ASN A 210 11.18 -12.28 9.09
CA ASN A 210 10.12 -13.14 9.56
C ASN A 210 8.85 -13.11 8.68
N LEU A 211 8.70 -12.13 7.77
CA LEU A 211 7.55 -12.05 6.87
C LEU A 211 7.82 -12.81 5.56
N ARG A 212 6.92 -13.72 5.21
CA ARG A 212 6.98 -14.51 3.99
C ARG A 212 5.91 -14.03 3.02
N PHE A 213 6.36 -13.31 1.98
CA PHE A 213 5.48 -12.81 0.93
C PHE A 213 5.21 -13.86 -0.14
N ALA A 214 3.97 -13.91 -0.62
CA ALA A 214 3.56 -14.69 -1.76
C ALA A 214 2.47 -13.96 -2.56
N VAL A 215 2.40 -14.23 -3.86
CA VAL A 215 1.29 -13.81 -4.73
C VAL A 215 0.72 -15.04 -5.39
N GLU A 216 -0.57 -15.25 -5.22
CA GLU A 216 -1.32 -16.32 -5.88
C GLU A 216 -2.27 -15.70 -6.90
N GLN A 217 -2.29 -16.25 -8.12
CA GLN A 217 -3.15 -15.77 -9.21
C GLN A 217 -4.53 -16.41 -9.08
N ALA A 218 -5.57 -15.58 -9.02
CA ALA A 218 -6.95 -16.04 -9.08
C ALA A 218 -7.52 -15.81 -10.50
N THR A 219 -8.16 -16.82 -11.07
CA THR A 219 -8.79 -16.72 -12.40
C THR A 219 -10.24 -16.28 -12.33
N GLN A 220 -10.93 -16.64 -11.26
CA GLN A 220 -12.33 -16.29 -11.00
C GLN A 220 -12.53 -15.83 -9.55
N GLU A 221 -13.57 -15.05 -9.30
CA GLU A 221 -13.90 -14.55 -7.96
C GLU A 221 -14.25 -15.69 -6.98
N GLN A 222 -14.95 -16.72 -7.47
CA GLN A 222 -15.27 -17.90 -6.67
C GLN A 222 -14.03 -18.69 -6.23
N ASP A 223 -13.01 -18.77 -7.11
CA ASP A 223 -11.72 -19.39 -6.76
C ASP A 223 -11.02 -18.60 -5.65
N ARG A 224 -11.10 -17.29 -5.70
CA ARG A 224 -10.56 -16.39 -4.68
C ARG A 224 -11.20 -16.64 -3.31
N GLN A 225 -12.54 -16.68 -3.24
CA GLN A 225 -13.26 -16.93 -2.00
C GLN A 225 -12.94 -18.31 -1.41
N ARG A 226 -12.93 -19.35 -2.26
CA ARG A 226 -12.53 -20.71 -1.84
C ARG A 226 -11.10 -20.69 -1.28
N ARG A 227 -10.17 -20.02 -1.99
CA ARG A 227 -8.77 -19.98 -1.57
C ARG A 227 -8.58 -19.25 -0.23
N ILE A 228 -9.35 -18.19 0.05
CA ILE A 228 -9.35 -17.51 1.35
C ILE A 228 -9.73 -18.50 2.47
N VAL A 229 -10.79 -19.26 2.28
CA VAL A 229 -11.27 -20.25 3.27
C VAL A 229 -10.20 -21.33 3.50
N GLU A 230 -9.60 -21.86 2.43
CA GLU A 230 -8.54 -22.86 2.52
C GLU A 230 -7.34 -22.32 3.31
N MET A 231 -6.86 -21.13 2.94
CA MET A 231 -5.70 -20.50 3.61
C MET A 231 -5.95 -20.24 5.10
N VAL A 232 -7.15 -19.77 5.44
CA VAL A 232 -7.52 -19.54 6.84
C VAL A 232 -7.60 -20.85 7.63
N ARG A 233 -7.96 -21.96 6.98
CA ARG A 233 -7.94 -23.30 7.60
C ARG A 233 -6.53 -23.88 7.73
N GLU A 234 -5.66 -23.63 6.74
CA GLU A 234 -4.26 -24.08 6.73
C GLU A 234 -3.40 -23.40 7.81
N GLU A 235 -3.68 -22.11 8.07
CA GLU A 235 -2.87 -21.28 8.96
C GLU A 235 -3.38 -21.33 10.41
N ALA A 236 -2.48 -21.62 11.33
CA ALA A 236 -2.78 -21.54 12.74
C ALA A 236 -2.63 -20.09 13.27
N GLY A 237 -3.37 -19.77 14.34
CA GLY A 237 -3.29 -18.47 15.00
C GLY A 237 -4.19 -17.41 14.38
N SER A 238 -4.01 -16.16 14.83
CA SER A 238 -4.83 -15.03 14.38
C SER A 238 -4.37 -14.49 13.03
N GLY A 239 -5.32 -13.95 12.25
CA GLY A 239 -5.02 -13.39 10.94
C GLY A 239 -5.93 -12.24 10.51
N ILE A 240 -5.53 -11.55 9.45
CA ILE A 240 -6.32 -10.48 8.85
C ILE A 240 -6.52 -10.78 7.37
N VAL A 241 -7.76 -10.59 6.88
CA VAL A 241 -8.11 -10.64 5.46
C VAL A 241 -8.50 -9.23 5.02
N TYR A 242 -7.67 -8.61 4.18
CA TYR A 242 -7.93 -7.28 3.65
C TYR A 242 -8.63 -7.32 2.30
N ALA A 243 -9.63 -6.46 2.14
CA ALA A 243 -10.33 -6.21 0.89
C ALA A 243 -10.27 -4.73 0.51
N ALA A 244 -10.19 -4.41 -0.77
CA ALA A 244 -10.21 -3.03 -1.24
C ALA A 244 -11.62 -2.40 -1.17
N THR A 245 -12.68 -3.23 -1.21
CA THR A 245 -14.07 -2.77 -1.22
C THR A 245 -14.86 -3.36 -0.06
N VAL A 246 -15.86 -2.61 0.42
CA VAL A 246 -16.80 -3.09 1.46
C VAL A 246 -17.53 -4.36 0.99
N LYS A 247 -17.91 -4.42 -0.29
CA LYS A 247 -18.59 -5.59 -0.86
C LYS A 247 -17.71 -6.85 -0.76
N ALA A 248 -16.45 -6.77 -1.19
CA ALA A 248 -15.55 -7.92 -1.13
C ALA A 248 -15.20 -8.32 0.33
N ALA A 249 -15.14 -7.34 1.25
CA ALA A 249 -14.97 -7.64 2.66
C ALA A 249 -16.17 -8.43 3.22
N GLN A 250 -17.40 -8.01 2.87
CA GLN A 250 -18.62 -8.72 3.27
C GLN A 250 -18.66 -10.14 2.69
N GLU A 251 -18.39 -10.30 1.40
CA GLU A 251 -18.35 -11.61 0.73
C GLU A 251 -17.33 -12.57 1.35
N ALA A 252 -16.12 -12.05 1.67
CA ALA A 252 -15.09 -12.85 2.34
C ALA A 252 -15.49 -13.23 3.78
N PHE A 253 -16.12 -12.30 4.51
CA PHE A 253 -16.66 -12.57 5.85
C PHE A 253 -17.73 -13.65 5.82
N ASP A 254 -18.70 -13.54 4.91
CA ASP A 254 -19.79 -14.50 4.78
C ASP A 254 -19.27 -15.91 4.42
N ALA A 255 -18.30 -15.97 3.49
CA ALA A 255 -17.67 -17.23 3.11
C ALA A 255 -16.92 -17.91 4.28
N LEU A 256 -16.17 -17.13 5.06
CA LEU A 256 -15.46 -17.64 6.23
C LEU A 256 -16.42 -18.06 7.35
N LYS A 257 -17.49 -17.30 7.58
CA LYS A 257 -18.54 -17.61 8.55
C LYS A 257 -19.28 -18.91 8.17
N ALA A 258 -19.61 -19.07 6.88
CA ALA A 258 -20.22 -20.31 6.35
C ALA A 258 -19.28 -21.52 6.46
N ALA A 259 -17.97 -21.29 6.57
CA ALA A 259 -16.96 -22.32 6.79
C ALA A 259 -16.60 -22.54 8.27
N ASP A 260 -17.47 -22.10 9.20
CA ASP A 260 -17.34 -22.21 10.66
C ASP A 260 -16.06 -21.58 11.23
N GLN A 261 -15.56 -20.52 10.58
CA GLN A 261 -14.42 -19.78 11.13
C GLN A 261 -14.89 -18.68 12.11
N SER A 262 -14.13 -18.49 13.19
CA SER A 262 -14.36 -17.39 14.14
C SER A 262 -13.87 -16.09 13.54
N VAL A 263 -14.78 -15.27 13.02
CA VAL A 263 -14.48 -14.08 12.23
C VAL A 263 -15.19 -12.85 12.77
N ALA A 264 -14.55 -11.68 12.62
CA ALA A 264 -15.14 -10.35 12.80
C ALA A 264 -14.99 -9.53 11.51
N LEU A 265 -15.92 -8.59 11.29
CA LEU A 265 -15.93 -7.71 10.13
C LEU A 265 -15.68 -6.27 10.54
N TYR A 266 -14.81 -5.55 9.79
CA TYR A 266 -14.53 -4.15 10.05
C TYR A 266 -14.40 -3.32 8.77
N HIS A 267 -15.27 -2.33 8.59
CA HIS A 267 -15.19 -1.37 7.49
C HIS A 267 -15.82 -0.03 7.84
N GLY A 268 -15.53 1.01 7.06
CA GLY A 268 -15.94 2.38 7.34
C GLY A 268 -17.47 2.66 7.32
N LYS A 269 -18.30 1.74 6.77
CA LYS A 269 -19.76 1.86 6.77
C LYS A 269 -20.42 1.31 8.04
N LEU A 270 -19.69 0.58 8.88
CA LEU A 270 -20.18 0.11 10.18
C LEU A 270 -20.30 1.29 11.16
N GLY A 271 -21.25 1.20 12.08
CA GLY A 271 -21.40 2.12 13.20
C GLY A 271 -20.17 2.11 14.12
N ALA A 272 -19.97 3.18 14.89
CA ALA A 272 -18.83 3.28 15.80
C ALA A 272 -18.80 2.15 16.83
N ARG A 273 -19.98 1.75 17.35
CA ARG A 273 -20.13 0.65 18.31
C ARG A 273 -19.76 -0.70 17.70
N GLU A 274 -20.27 -1.02 16.51
CA GLU A 274 -19.98 -2.27 15.81
C GLU A 274 -18.48 -2.40 15.52
N ARG A 275 -17.83 -1.29 15.12
CA ARG A 275 -16.38 -1.26 14.90
C ARG A 275 -15.59 -1.52 16.17
N ALA A 276 -16.01 -0.93 17.29
CA ALA A 276 -15.37 -1.15 18.58
C ALA A 276 -15.51 -2.61 19.05
N GLU A 277 -16.71 -3.17 18.97
CA GLU A 277 -16.98 -4.57 19.32
C GLU A 277 -16.18 -5.57 18.46
N ALA A 278 -16.11 -5.36 17.13
CA ALA A 278 -15.33 -6.19 16.23
C ALA A 278 -13.82 -6.12 16.54
N GLN A 279 -13.32 -4.93 16.82
CA GLN A 279 -11.91 -4.73 17.18
C GLN A 279 -11.59 -5.40 18.52
N GLU A 280 -12.42 -5.24 19.52
CA GLU A 280 -12.25 -5.85 20.84
C GLU A 280 -12.28 -7.38 20.76
N ALA A 281 -13.22 -7.95 20.02
CA ALA A 281 -13.30 -9.39 19.77
C ALA A 281 -12.02 -9.94 19.14
N PHE A 282 -11.45 -9.23 18.16
CA PHE A 282 -10.19 -9.63 17.53
C PHE A 282 -8.99 -9.48 18.47
N MET A 283 -8.91 -8.39 19.22
CA MET A 283 -7.82 -8.15 20.17
C MET A 283 -7.83 -9.17 21.32
N ALA A 284 -9.02 -9.50 21.84
CA ALA A 284 -9.22 -10.51 22.89
C ALA A 284 -9.04 -11.95 22.39
N GLY A 285 -9.03 -12.18 21.06
CA GLY A 285 -8.89 -13.51 20.48
C GLY A 285 -10.19 -14.30 20.37
N SER A 286 -11.35 -13.76 20.76
CA SER A 286 -12.67 -14.36 20.55
C SER A 286 -13.03 -14.41 19.05
N ALA A 287 -12.55 -13.46 18.25
CA ALA A 287 -12.50 -13.57 16.81
C ALA A 287 -11.05 -13.87 16.36
N ARG A 288 -10.86 -15.03 15.75
CA ARG A 288 -9.54 -15.45 15.25
C ARG A 288 -9.10 -14.68 14.02
N VAL A 289 -10.03 -14.35 13.15
CA VAL A 289 -9.76 -13.67 11.88
C VAL A 289 -10.54 -12.36 11.81
N MET A 290 -9.85 -11.29 11.44
CA MET A 290 -10.48 -10.02 11.09
C MET A 290 -10.60 -9.92 9.58
N VAL A 291 -11.81 -9.75 9.06
CA VAL A 291 -12.03 -9.37 7.65
C VAL A 291 -12.27 -7.88 7.58
N ALA A 292 -11.48 -7.16 6.79
CA ALA A 292 -11.55 -5.71 6.83
C ALA A 292 -11.20 -5.01 5.52
N THR A 293 -11.63 -3.76 5.40
CA THR A 293 -11.05 -2.81 4.46
C THR A 293 -9.86 -2.09 5.11
N ASN A 294 -9.17 -1.22 4.36
CA ASN A 294 -8.10 -0.35 4.87
C ASN A 294 -8.51 0.51 6.07
N ALA A 295 -9.83 0.64 6.37
CA ALA A 295 -10.33 1.30 7.58
C ALA A 295 -9.87 0.60 8.88
N PHE A 296 -9.61 -0.72 8.83
CA PHE A 296 -8.97 -1.50 9.89
C PHE A 296 -7.47 -1.51 9.67
N GLY A 297 -6.85 -0.41 9.93
CA GLY A 297 -5.45 -0.31 9.56
C GLY A 297 -4.63 0.31 10.65
N MET A 298 -4.88 1.53 10.91
CA MET A 298 -4.03 2.32 11.77
C MET A 298 -4.42 2.12 13.25
N GLY A 299 -3.44 1.75 14.09
CA GLY A 299 -3.66 1.57 15.53
C GLY A 299 -3.80 0.13 16.04
N ILE A 300 -3.76 -0.88 15.17
CA ILE A 300 -3.82 -2.28 15.61
C ILE A 300 -2.42 -2.74 16.05
N ASP A 301 -2.29 -3.08 17.32
CA ASP A 301 -1.05 -3.57 17.92
C ASP A 301 -1.25 -4.94 18.59
N LYS A 302 -1.60 -5.94 17.77
CA LYS A 302 -1.68 -7.36 18.14
C LYS A 302 -0.39 -8.05 17.69
N PRO A 303 0.44 -8.59 18.60
CA PRO A 303 1.77 -9.09 18.25
C PRO A 303 1.74 -10.42 17.49
N ASP A 304 0.74 -11.25 17.77
CA ASP A 304 0.62 -12.66 17.38
C ASP A 304 -0.17 -12.91 16.09
N ILE A 305 -0.25 -11.93 15.17
CA ILE A 305 -0.87 -12.13 13.87
C ILE A 305 0.05 -13.02 13.02
N ARG A 306 -0.45 -14.19 12.62
CA ARG A 306 0.32 -15.21 11.88
C ARG A 306 0.18 -15.10 10.37
N PHE A 307 -0.93 -14.54 9.90
CA PHE A 307 -1.11 -14.33 8.47
C PHE A 307 -1.86 -13.03 8.16
N VAL A 308 -1.54 -12.46 7.00
CA VAL A 308 -2.28 -11.37 6.36
C VAL A 308 -2.56 -11.78 4.93
N VAL A 309 -3.83 -11.79 4.55
CA VAL A 309 -4.27 -12.10 3.19
C VAL A 309 -4.92 -10.86 2.59
N HIS A 310 -4.42 -10.43 1.45
CA HIS A 310 -5.11 -9.42 0.64
C HIS A 310 -5.95 -10.14 -0.40
N CYS A 311 -7.26 -10.12 -0.23
CA CYS A 311 -8.19 -10.73 -1.18
C CYS A 311 -8.43 -9.86 -2.43
N GLN A 312 -8.05 -8.59 -2.39
CA GLN A 312 -7.98 -7.68 -3.53
C GLN A 312 -6.68 -6.88 -3.43
N MET A 313 -6.17 -6.47 -4.59
CA MET A 313 -4.94 -5.69 -4.67
C MET A 313 -5.09 -4.33 -3.95
N PRO A 314 -4.20 -3.97 -3.03
CA PRO A 314 -4.16 -2.65 -2.40
C PRO A 314 -3.75 -1.55 -3.40
N SER A 315 -3.88 -0.28 -3.00
CA SER A 315 -3.65 0.87 -3.87
C SER A 315 -2.18 1.12 -4.22
N SER A 316 -1.25 0.61 -3.40
CA SER A 316 0.18 0.83 -3.55
C SER A 316 1.01 -0.23 -2.81
N LEU A 317 2.32 -0.32 -3.14
CA LEU A 317 3.26 -1.16 -2.40
C LEU A 317 3.45 -0.68 -0.96
N HIS A 318 3.39 0.63 -0.71
CA HIS A 318 3.42 1.19 0.64
C HIS A 318 2.22 0.74 1.49
N ALA A 319 0.99 0.83 0.94
CA ALA A 319 -0.21 0.35 1.62
C ALA A 319 -0.12 -1.16 1.87
N TYR A 320 0.30 -1.93 0.86
CA TYR A 320 0.52 -3.37 1.00
C TYR A 320 1.50 -3.72 2.11
N TYR A 321 2.66 -3.05 2.14
CA TYR A 321 3.67 -3.26 3.17
C TYR A 321 3.19 -2.87 4.57
N GLN A 322 2.48 -1.75 4.70
CA GLN A 322 1.90 -1.30 5.97
C GLN A 322 0.86 -2.29 6.53
N GLU A 323 0.00 -2.81 5.66
CA GLU A 323 -1.04 -3.80 6.01
C GLU A 323 -0.43 -5.17 6.33
N ALA A 324 0.46 -5.67 5.47
CA ALA A 324 1.21 -6.91 5.68
C ALA A 324 2.12 -6.84 6.91
N GLY A 325 2.70 -5.67 7.18
CA GLY A 325 3.58 -5.41 8.32
C GLY A 325 2.94 -5.54 9.70
N ARG A 326 1.61 -5.73 9.77
CA ARG A 326 0.90 -6.05 11.02
C ARG A 326 1.19 -7.47 11.50
N ALA A 327 1.55 -8.36 10.58
CA ALA A 327 1.89 -9.73 10.89
C ALA A 327 3.24 -9.84 11.61
N GLY A 328 3.36 -10.81 12.50
CA GLY A 328 4.61 -11.21 13.15
C GLY A 328 5.34 -10.10 13.89
N ARG A 329 4.66 -9.23 14.63
CA ARG A 329 5.31 -8.15 15.42
C ARG A 329 6.13 -8.68 16.58
N ASP A 330 5.85 -9.87 17.02
CA ASP A 330 6.62 -10.62 18.03
C ASP A 330 7.95 -11.20 17.48
N GLY A 331 8.18 -11.11 16.17
CA GLY A 331 9.35 -11.68 15.50
C GLY A 331 9.15 -13.10 14.97
N GLU A 332 8.03 -13.74 15.32
CA GLU A 332 7.69 -15.06 14.82
C GLU A 332 7.29 -15.01 13.34
N ARG A 333 7.43 -16.16 12.66
CA ARG A 333 7.14 -16.28 11.24
C ARG A 333 5.67 -15.96 10.95
N ALA A 334 5.44 -15.19 9.90
CA ALA A 334 4.12 -14.84 9.44
C ALA A 334 4.03 -14.87 7.90
N ARG A 335 2.87 -15.28 7.40
CA ARG A 335 2.61 -15.37 5.96
C ARG A 335 1.82 -14.16 5.49
N CYS A 336 2.27 -13.54 4.38
CA CYS A 336 1.61 -12.41 3.75
C CYS A 336 1.30 -12.80 2.30
N VAL A 337 0.02 -12.90 1.95
CA VAL A 337 -0.41 -13.39 0.64
C VAL A 337 -1.30 -12.36 -0.04
N LEU A 338 -0.99 -12.07 -1.29
CA LEU A 338 -1.87 -11.33 -2.20
C LEU A 338 -2.56 -12.30 -3.15
N LEU A 339 -3.87 -12.37 -3.11
CA LEU A 339 -4.70 -13.07 -4.09
C LEU A 339 -5.02 -12.12 -5.24
N PHE A 340 -4.17 -12.10 -6.25
CA PHE A 340 -4.28 -11.18 -7.37
C PHE A 340 -5.25 -11.67 -8.45
N HIS A 341 -6.15 -10.79 -8.88
CA HIS A 341 -7.03 -11.01 -10.01
C HIS A 341 -6.94 -9.82 -10.99
N ALA A 342 -6.98 -10.08 -12.29
CA ALA A 342 -6.80 -9.02 -13.31
C ALA A 342 -7.82 -7.86 -13.19
N LYS A 343 -9.03 -8.11 -12.69
CA LYS A 343 -10.05 -7.08 -12.44
C LYS A 343 -9.71 -6.12 -11.31
N ASP A 344 -8.75 -6.47 -10.44
CA ASP A 344 -8.35 -5.59 -9.32
C ASP A 344 -7.79 -4.25 -9.82
N ARG A 345 -7.15 -4.25 -11.01
CA ARG A 345 -6.73 -3.02 -11.68
C ARG A 345 -7.90 -2.05 -11.89
N SER A 346 -9.03 -2.55 -12.38
CA SER A 346 -10.21 -1.72 -12.65
C SER A 346 -10.80 -1.15 -11.37
N VAL A 347 -10.77 -1.89 -10.25
CA VAL A 347 -11.21 -1.42 -8.93
C VAL A 347 -10.35 -0.23 -8.48
N GLN A 348 -9.04 -0.36 -8.57
CA GLN A 348 -8.12 0.72 -8.18
C GLN A 348 -8.21 1.93 -9.12
N GLN A 349 -8.34 1.71 -10.43
CA GLN A 349 -8.57 2.79 -11.39
C GLN A 349 -9.87 3.55 -11.11
N PHE A 350 -10.93 2.86 -10.72
CA PHE A 350 -12.19 3.49 -10.32
C PHE A 350 -12.00 4.41 -9.11
N PHE A 351 -11.27 3.96 -8.08
CA PHE A 351 -10.96 4.81 -6.91
C PHE A 351 -10.10 6.01 -7.29
N LEU A 352 -9.11 5.84 -8.15
CA LEU A 352 -8.29 6.95 -8.63
C LEU A 352 -9.11 7.97 -9.45
N ALA A 353 -9.99 7.52 -10.32
CA ALA A 353 -10.85 8.38 -11.12
C ALA A 353 -11.80 9.24 -10.26
N GLY A 354 -12.24 8.70 -9.10
CA GLY A 354 -13.09 9.40 -8.14
C GLY A 354 -12.36 10.37 -7.21
N ARG A 355 -11.01 10.38 -7.19
CA ARG A 355 -10.20 11.13 -6.22
C ARG A 355 -9.94 12.57 -6.65
N TYR A 356 -9.74 12.80 -7.95
CA TYR A 356 -9.28 14.08 -8.49
C TYR A 356 -10.40 14.86 -9.13
N PRO A 357 -10.59 16.15 -8.76
CA PRO A 357 -11.56 17.02 -9.40
C PRO A 357 -11.13 17.32 -10.84
N GLN A 358 -12.09 17.49 -11.72
CA GLN A 358 -11.93 17.95 -13.09
C GLN A 358 -12.32 19.43 -13.21
N LEU A 359 -12.02 20.04 -14.34
CA LEU A 359 -12.36 21.44 -14.58
C LEU A 359 -13.85 21.69 -14.41
N GLU A 360 -14.66 20.77 -14.93
CA GLU A 360 -16.12 20.79 -14.84
C GLU A 360 -16.67 20.67 -13.41
N ASP A 361 -15.88 20.07 -12.51
CA ASP A 361 -16.25 19.95 -11.10
C ASP A 361 -16.02 21.26 -10.34
N LEU A 362 -14.88 21.94 -10.63
CA LEU A 362 -14.60 23.27 -10.06
C LEU A 362 -15.61 24.29 -10.54
N ASP A 363 -15.91 24.28 -11.85
CA ASP A 363 -16.88 25.15 -12.48
C ASP A 363 -18.29 24.92 -11.92
N ALA A 364 -18.68 23.64 -11.71
CA ALA A 364 -19.99 23.29 -11.13
C ALA A 364 -20.11 23.81 -9.68
N VAL A 365 -19.10 23.58 -8.82
CA VAL A 365 -19.08 24.09 -7.45
C VAL A 365 -19.13 25.62 -7.44
N TYR A 366 -18.37 26.28 -8.29
CA TYR A 366 -18.31 27.72 -8.39
C TYR A 366 -19.67 28.32 -8.82
N ARG A 367 -20.29 27.78 -9.88
CA ARG A 367 -21.61 28.24 -10.36
C ARG A 367 -22.70 28.00 -9.35
N GLN A 368 -22.67 26.86 -8.65
CA GLN A 368 -23.67 26.55 -7.63
C GLN A 368 -23.60 27.53 -6.46
N LEU A 369 -22.38 27.97 -6.08
CA LEU A 369 -22.19 28.96 -5.04
C LEU A 369 -22.61 30.39 -5.43
N LEU A 370 -22.67 30.66 -6.72
CA LEU A 370 -23.25 31.92 -7.25
C LEU A 370 -24.78 31.91 -7.26
N ALA A 371 -25.41 30.73 -7.25
CA ALA A 371 -26.86 30.60 -7.18
C ALA A 371 -27.37 30.85 -5.77
N GLU A 372 -28.67 31.17 -5.66
CA GLU A 372 -29.32 31.35 -4.34
C GLU A 372 -29.22 30.07 -3.50
N PRO A 373 -28.79 30.18 -2.24
CA PRO A 373 -28.72 29.02 -1.36
C PRO A 373 -30.15 28.50 -1.01
N PRO A 374 -30.26 27.18 -0.69
CA PRO A 374 -31.57 26.56 -0.40
C PRO A 374 -32.20 27.04 0.90
N SER A 375 -31.47 27.80 1.71
CA SER A 375 -31.96 28.38 2.96
C SER A 375 -31.31 29.75 3.23
N SER A 376 -31.95 30.55 4.08
CA SER A 376 -31.41 31.84 4.57
C SER A 376 -30.08 31.69 5.34
N GLU A 377 -29.71 30.47 5.72
CA GLU A 377 -28.45 30.18 6.42
C GLU A 377 -27.25 30.10 5.48
N GLY A 378 -27.43 30.06 4.15
CA GLY A 378 -26.39 29.95 3.16
C GLY A 378 -26.03 28.52 2.77
N TRP A 379 -25.01 28.34 1.96
CA TRP A 379 -24.51 27.04 1.52
C TRP A 379 -23.72 26.34 2.62
N THR A 380 -24.04 25.08 2.88
CA THR A 380 -23.19 24.14 3.65
C THR A 380 -22.58 23.12 2.74
N ALA A 381 -21.54 22.39 3.20
CA ALA A 381 -20.95 21.32 2.41
C ALA A 381 -21.97 20.23 2.04
N ALA A 382 -22.89 19.91 2.96
CA ALA A 382 -23.94 18.93 2.73
C ALA A 382 -24.94 19.39 1.66
N SER A 383 -25.52 20.59 1.82
CA SER A 383 -26.49 21.13 0.87
C SER A 383 -25.89 21.37 -0.53
N LEU A 384 -24.61 21.77 -0.59
CA LEU A 384 -23.90 21.96 -1.84
C LEU A 384 -23.64 20.63 -2.57
N LEU A 385 -23.23 19.60 -1.82
CA LEU A 385 -23.01 18.25 -2.38
C LEU A 385 -24.30 17.60 -2.88
N ASP A 386 -25.41 17.82 -2.19
CA ASP A 386 -26.71 17.29 -2.59
C ASP A 386 -27.27 18.02 -3.82
N ALA A 387 -27.03 19.35 -3.94
CA ALA A 387 -27.46 20.14 -5.10
C ALA A 387 -26.69 19.84 -6.39
N LEU A 388 -25.44 19.37 -6.26
CA LEU A 388 -24.56 19.15 -7.43
C LEU A 388 -24.79 17.80 -8.14
N GLU A 389 -25.47 16.83 -7.51
CA GLU A 389 -25.74 15.48 -8.05
C GLU A 389 -24.51 14.78 -8.68
N ARG A 390 -23.31 15.07 -8.16
CA ARG A 390 -22.03 14.54 -8.65
C ARG A 390 -21.33 13.68 -7.59
N PRO A 391 -20.30 12.87 -7.96
CA PRO A 391 -19.57 12.04 -6.99
C PRO A 391 -19.03 12.86 -5.81
N ARG A 392 -19.52 12.56 -4.61
CA ARG A 392 -19.23 13.34 -3.38
C ARG A 392 -17.74 13.55 -3.13
N THR A 393 -16.92 12.54 -3.34
CA THR A 393 -15.46 12.61 -3.15
C THR A 393 -14.81 13.65 -4.07
N ARG A 394 -15.21 13.70 -5.34
CA ARG A 394 -14.71 14.68 -6.31
C ARG A 394 -15.14 16.10 -5.95
N MET A 395 -16.37 16.26 -5.51
CA MET A 395 -16.91 17.58 -5.09
C MET A 395 -16.21 18.07 -3.81
N GLN A 396 -15.98 17.18 -2.85
CA GLN A 396 -15.21 17.52 -1.65
C GLN A 396 -13.78 17.96 -2.00
N ALA A 397 -13.12 17.26 -2.93
CA ALA A 397 -11.80 17.66 -3.41
C ALA A 397 -11.83 19.02 -4.14
N ALA A 398 -12.87 19.28 -4.95
CA ALA A 398 -13.06 20.58 -5.61
C ALA A 398 -13.27 21.72 -4.60
N ILE A 399 -14.11 21.52 -3.60
CA ILE A 399 -14.33 22.49 -2.52
C ILE A 399 -13.03 22.76 -1.72
N ALA A 400 -12.29 21.70 -1.41
CA ALA A 400 -11.02 21.81 -0.69
C ALA A 400 -9.98 22.59 -1.51
N LEU A 401 -9.89 22.33 -2.81
CA LEU A 401 -9.00 23.06 -3.73
C LEU A 401 -9.34 24.54 -3.81
N LEU A 402 -10.61 24.87 -4.04
CA LEU A 402 -11.09 26.27 -4.11
C LEU A 402 -10.86 27.02 -2.77
N ARG A 403 -10.98 26.30 -1.64
CA ARG A 403 -10.65 26.84 -0.31
C ARG A 403 -9.14 27.09 -0.16
N GLN A 404 -8.30 26.17 -0.58
CA GLN A 404 -6.85 26.29 -0.54
C GLN A 404 -6.37 27.49 -1.36
N GLN A 405 -7.00 27.74 -2.49
CA GLN A 405 -6.74 28.89 -3.36
C GLN A 405 -7.42 30.19 -2.86
N LYS A 406 -7.98 30.16 -1.66
CA LYS A 406 -8.65 31.31 -1.00
C LYS A 406 -9.85 31.87 -1.78
N LEU A 407 -10.40 31.14 -2.73
CA LEU A 407 -11.63 31.49 -3.45
C LEU A 407 -12.88 31.24 -2.61
N LEU A 408 -12.79 30.28 -1.68
CA LEU A 408 -13.85 29.95 -0.72
C LEU A 408 -13.43 30.27 0.70
N ALA A 409 -14.40 30.65 1.53
CA ALA A 409 -14.30 30.67 2.98
C ALA A 409 -15.33 29.71 3.57
N ILE A 410 -14.93 29.01 4.63
CA ILE A 410 -15.84 28.21 5.45
C ILE A 410 -15.82 28.82 6.85
N ASP A 411 -16.97 29.26 7.34
CA ASP A 411 -17.09 29.86 8.69
C ASP A 411 -17.10 28.77 9.78
N ARG A 412 -17.14 29.22 11.05
CA ARG A 412 -17.18 28.31 12.21
C ARG A 412 -18.45 27.47 12.28
N ARG A 413 -19.51 27.85 11.56
CA ARG A 413 -20.78 27.10 11.45
C ARG A 413 -20.83 26.18 10.23
N GLY A 414 -19.71 26.06 9.47
CA GLY A 414 -19.61 25.23 8.28
C GLY A 414 -20.25 25.85 7.03
N ARG A 415 -20.58 27.15 7.03
CA ARG A 415 -21.16 27.84 5.88
C ARG A 415 -20.07 28.22 4.90
N ILE A 416 -20.32 27.95 3.62
CA ILE A 416 -19.43 28.18 2.51
C ILE A 416 -19.82 29.48 1.79
N ALA A 417 -18.85 30.37 1.61
CA ALA A 417 -19.04 31.62 0.87
C ALA A 417 -17.88 31.85 -0.11
N LEU A 418 -18.19 32.45 -1.26
CA LEU A 418 -17.19 32.93 -2.22
C LEU A 418 -16.47 34.17 -1.67
N ARG A 419 -15.15 34.21 -1.78
CA ARG A 419 -14.32 35.38 -1.41
C ARG A 419 -14.04 36.30 -2.58
N GLN A 420 -14.05 35.79 -3.81
CA GLN A 420 -13.86 36.56 -5.04
C GLN A 420 -15.05 36.31 -5.97
N ALA A 421 -15.59 37.38 -6.53
CA ALA A 421 -16.79 37.33 -7.34
C ALA A 421 -16.60 36.71 -8.74
N MET A 422 -15.37 36.66 -9.27
CA MET A 422 -15.08 36.06 -10.57
C MET A 422 -13.70 35.40 -10.54
N ALA A 423 -13.65 34.13 -10.92
CA ALA A 423 -12.44 33.46 -11.34
C ALA A 423 -12.63 33.07 -12.81
N GLU A 424 -11.72 33.48 -13.68
CA GLU A 424 -11.74 33.07 -15.07
C GLU A 424 -11.47 31.56 -15.17
N ARG A 425 -12.00 30.92 -16.23
CA ARG A 425 -11.85 29.48 -16.45
C ARG A 425 -10.38 29.05 -16.60
N ALA A 426 -9.54 29.98 -17.06
CA ALA A 426 -8.09 29.79 -17.15
C ALA A 426 -7.44 29.57 -15.76
N ASP A 427 -7.95 30.22 -14.73
CA ASP A 427 -7.43 30.09 -13.37
C ASP A 427 -7.70 28.69 -12.79
N PHE A 428 -8.85 28.10 -13.11
CA PHE A 428 -9.16 26.71 -12.72
C PHE A 428 -8.23 25.69 -13.40
N GLY A 429 -7.81 25.98 -14.65
CA GLY A 429 -6.81 25.17 -15.35
C GLY A 429 -5.47 25.13 -14.62
N ALA A 430 -4.95 26.28 -14.27
CA ALA A 430 -3.69 26.42 -13.52
C ALA A 430 -3.77 25.74 -12.13
N MET A 431 -4.91 25.84 -11.44
CA MET A 431 -5.13 25.17 -10.17
C MET A 431 -5.06 23.64 -10.27
N LEU A 432 -5.47 23.08 -11.41
CA LEU A 432 -5.47 21.63 -11.64
C LEU A 432 -4.10 21.09 -12.07
N ASP A 433 -3.14 21.92 -12.46
CA ASP A 433 -1.82 21.45 -12.93
C ASP A 433 -1.08 20.68 -11.83
N GLY A 434 -1.14 21.14 -10.58
CA GLY A 434 -0.61 20.39 -9.44
C GLY A 434 -1.28 19.02 -9.23
N TYR A 435 -2.55 18.89 -9.57
CA TYR A 435 -3.28 17.63 -9.50
C TYR A 435 -2.98 16.68 -10.66
N LYS A 436 -2.59 17.21 -11.84
CA LYS A 436 -2.16 16.37 -12.97
C LYS A 436 -0.91 15.58 -12.63
N ALA A 437 0.10 16.24 -12.07
CA ALA A 437 1.32 15.57 -11.63
C ALA A 437 1.04 14.50 -10.57
N ARG A 438 0.19 14.81 -9.59
CA ARG A 438 -0.20 13.87 -8.54
C ARG A 438 -1.01 12.68 -9.08
N ARG A 439 -1.89 12.90 -10.05
CA ARG A 439 -2.63 11.85 -10.74
C ARG A 439 -1.70 10.90 -11.49
N GLU A 440 -0.66 11.44 -12.16
CA GLU A 440 0.31 10.62 -12.85
C GLU A 440 1.15 9.81 -11.86
N GLN A 441 1.58 10.40 -10.75
CA GLN A 441 2.28 9.71 -9.68
C GLN A 441 1.44 8.56 -9.08
N ASP A 442 0.15 8.80 -8.81
CA ASP A 442 -0.75 7.74 -8.33
C ASP A 442 -0.92 6.61 -9.36
N ARG A 443 -0.92 6.96 -10.66
CA ARG A 443 -0.95 5.98 -11.74
C ARG A 443 0.32 5.14 -11.80
N GLU A 444 1.49 5.76 -11.71
CA GLU A 444 2.77 5.06 -11.64
C GLU A 444 2.85 4.14 -10.42
N THR A 445 2.35 4.60 -9.29
CA THR A 445 2.27 3.82 -8.05
C THR A 445 1.39 2.57 -8.23
N LEU A 446 0.26 2.70 -8.93
CA LEU A 446 -0.59 1.57 -9.28
C LEU A 446 0.10 0.59 -10.23
N GLU A 447 0.81 1.09 -11.26
CA GLU A 447 1.55 0.23 -12.20
C GLU A 447 2.69 -0.52 -11.49
N ARG A 448 3.38 0.09 -10.51
CA ARG A 448 4.38 -0.59 -9.66
C ARG A 448 3.75 -1.72 -8.84
N MET A 449 2.57 -1.51 -8.27
CA MET A 449 1.83 -2.56 -7.55
C MET A 449 1.41 -3.71 -8.47
N LEU A 450 0.98 -3.42 -9.70
CA LEU A 450 0.67 -4.43 -10.71
C LEU A 450 1.92 -5.22 -11.13
N ALA A 451 3.04 -4.52 -11.36
CA ALA A 451 4.32 -5.15 -11.67
C ALA A 451 4.78 -6.09 -10.54
N TYR A 452 4.62 -5.69 -9.28
CA TYR A 452 4.87 -6.56 -8.13
C TYR A 452 4.02 -7.83 -8.18
N ALA A 453 2.71 -7.71 -8.43
CA ALA A 453 1.80 -8.84 -8.44
C ALA A 453 2.11 -9.86 -9.56
N GLN A 454 2.65 -9.40 -10.69
CA GLN A 454 2.90 -10.21 -11.88
C GLN A 454 4.36 -10.65 -12.07
N SER A 455 5.29 -10.06 -11.30
CA SER A 455 6.72 -10.32 -11.43
C SER A 455 7.13 -11.70 -10.94
N GLY A 456 8.15 -12.28 -11.59
CA GLY A 456 8.90 -13.45 -11.14
C GLY A 456 10.10 -13.14 -10.25
N GLN A 457 10.39 -11.87 -9.97
CA GLN A 457 11.50 -11.44 -9.13
C GLN A 457 11.22 -11.66 -7.64
N CYS A 458 12.26 -11.55 -6.80
CA CYS A 458 12.13 -11.64 -5.36
C CYS A 458 11.14 -10.60 -4.82
N ARG A 459 10.10 -11.04 -4.07
CA ARG A 459 9.07 -10.14 -3.53
C ARG A 459 9.65 -9.06 -2.61
N TRP A 460 10.61 -9.44 -1.76
CA TRP A 460 11.28 -8.50 -0.89
C TRP A 460 12.13 -7.47 -1.65
N GLN A 461 12.81 -7.89 -2.71
CA GLN A 461 13.59 -6.96 -3.53
C GLN A 461 12.68 -5.89 -4.14
N LEU A 462 11.57 -6.29 -4.76
CA LEU A 462 10.60 -5.34 -5.34
C LEU A 462 9.99 -4.38 -4.30
N LEU A 463 9.73 -4.86 -3.08
CA LEU A 463 9.26 -4.01 -1.99
C LEU A 463 10.33 -3.02 -1.54
N LEU A 464 11.57 -3.46 -1.38
CA LEU A 464 12.66 -2.59 -0.94
C LEU A 464 13.04 -1.56 -2.00
N ASP A 465 13.04 -1.93 -3.27
CA ASP A 465 13.28 -0.99 -4.38
C ASP A 465 12.29 0.21 -4.37
N ASP A 466 11.06 -0.01 -3.89
CA ASP A 466 10.04 1.05 -3.76
C ASP A 466 10.09 1.79 -2.40
N LEU A 467 10.40 1.07 -1.31
CA LEU A 467 10.32 1.58 0.07
C LEU A 467 11.65 2.15 0.58
N ASP A 468 12.77 1.61 0.13
CA ASP A 468 14.12 1.93 0.58
C ASP A 468 15.11 1.69 -0.58
N PRO A 469 15.20 2.63 -1.53
CA PRO A 469 16.07 2.50 -2.70
C PRO A 469 17.57 2.36 -2.36
N SER A 470 17.96 2.68 -1.12
CA SER A 470 19.34 2.52 -0.65
C SER A 470 19.66 1.07 -0.24
N ALA A 471 18.66 0.25 -0.01
CA ALA A 471 18.83 -1.13 0.39
C ALA A 471 19.26 -2.00 -0.80
N THR A 472 20.49 -2.47 -0.80
CA THR A 472 20.97 -3.50 -1.74
C THR A 472 20.43 -4.87 -1.34
N ALA A 473 19.21 -5.19 -1.77
CA ALA A 473 18.59 -6.45 -1.40
C ALA A 473 19.11 -7.61 -2.24
N LYS A 474 19.72 -8.59 -1.57
CA LYS A 474 19.89 -9.94 -2.11
C LYS A 474 18.55 -10.67 -2.11
N ARG A 475 18.40 -11.74 -2.93
CA ARG A 475 17.22 -12.61 -2.88
C ARG A 475 16.94 -13.06 -1.44
N CYS A 476 15.69 -12.88 -0.97
CA CYS A 476 15.32 -13.21 0.42
C CYS A 476 15.33 -14.73 0.72
N GLY A 477 15.26 -15.59 -0.29
CA GLY A 477 15.20 -17.06 -0.15
C GLY A 477 13.86 -17.60 0.37
N THR A 478 12.96 -16.78 0.88
CA THR A 478 11.75 -17.22 1.61
C THR A 478 10.43 -16.95 0.91
N CYS A 479 10.38 -16.01 -0.04
CA CYS A 479 9.16 -15.70 -0.79
C CYS A 479 8.83 -16.79 -1.82
N ASP A 480 7.60 -16.75 -2.37
CA ASP A 480 7.12 -17.68 -3.39
C ASP A 480 8.07 -17.79 -4.59
N ASN A 481 8.50 -16.65 -5.15
CA ASN A 481 9.40 -16.61 -6.30
C ASN A 481 10.79 -17.18 -5.99
N CYS A 482 11.38 -16.82 -4.84
CA CYS A 482 12.69 -17.36 -4.46
C CYS A 482 12.65 -18.88 -4.27
N ARG A 483 11.58 -19.41 -3.66
CA ARG A 483 11.40 -20.86 -3.50
C ARG A 483 11.24 -21.56 -4.85
N ARG A 484 10.47 -20.97 -5.78
CA ARG A 484 10.28 -21.49 -7.13
C ARG A 484 11.60 -21.49 -7.92
N ILE A 485 12.37 -20.41 -7.84
CA ILE A 485 13.68 -20.30 -8.47
C ILE A 485 14.63 -21.35 -7.90
N ALA A 486 14.73 -21.47 -6.57
CA ALA A 486 15.60 -22.47 -5.94
C ALA A 486 15.21 -23.91 -6.31
N ALA A 487 13.89 -24.21 -6.39
CA ALA A 487 13.41 -25.51 -6.83
C ALA A 487 13.80 -25.79 -8.30
N HIS A 488 13.70 -24.79 -9.16
CA HIS A 488 14.12 -24.90 -10.56
C HIS A 488 15.65 -25.07 -10.69
N GLU A 489 16.43 -24.27 -9.97
CA GLU A 489 17.91 -24.38 -9.94
C GLU A 489 18.34 -25.77 -9.43
N ALA A 490 17.66 -26.29 -8.39
CA ALA A 490 17.92 -27.64 -7.86
C ALA A 490 17.55 -28.75 -8.88
N ALA A 491 16.44 -28.59 -9.59
CA ALA A 491 16.04 -29.55 -10.64
C ALA A 491 17.02 -29.55 -11.82
N MET A 492 17.55 -28.39 -12.20
CA MET A 492 18.57 -28.29 -13.25
C MET A 492 19.94 -28.82 -12.82
N ALA A 493 20.25 -28.74 -11.52
CA ALA A 493 21.51 -29.26 -10.96
C ALA A 493 21.50 -30.79 -10.79
N GLN A 494 20.33 -31.44 -10.83
CA GLN A 494 20.27 -32.89 -10.78
C GLN A 494 20.83 -33.48 -12.11
N PRO A 495 21.85 -34.35 -12.07
CA PRO A 495 22.31 -35.04 -13.27
C PRO A 495 21.13 -35.80 -13.86
N ILE A 496 20.88 -35.62 -15.16
CA ILE A 496 19.87 -36.39 -15.90
C ILE A 496 20.34 -37.85 -15.83
N VAL A 497 19.80 -38.57 -14.85
CA VAL A 497 19.95 -40.05 -14.82
C VAL A 497 19.08 -40.57 -15.95
N VAL A 498 19.63 -40.61 -17.14
CA VAL A 498 19.04 -41.31 -18.27
C VAL A 498 19.09 -42.78 -17.91
N SER A 499 18.01 -43.35 -17.40
CA SER A 499 17.94 -44.80 -17.23
C SER A 499 18.17 -45.44 -18.61
N GLU A 500 18.88 -46.57 -18.66
CA GLU A 500 19.12 -47.28 -19.94
C GLU A 500 17.81 -47.57 -20.69
N GLN A 501 16.68 -47.64 -20.00
CA GLN A 501 15.36 -47.76 -20.59
C GLN A 501 14.90 -46.48 -21.29
N THR A 502 15.13 -45.29 -20.72
CA THR A 502 14.84 -44.00 -21.39
C THR A 502 15.79 -43.72 -22.55
N ALA A 503 17.05 -44.16 -22.46
CA ALA A 503 17.97 -44.08 -23.59
C ALA A 503 17.59 -45.00 -24.75
N LYS A 504 16.99 -46.17 -24.46
CA LYS A 504 16.43 -47.06 -25.50
C LYS A 504 15.16 -46.48 -26.11
N VAL A 505 14.28 -45.85 -25.33
CA VAL A 505 13.09 -45.17 -25.82
C VAL A 505 13.45 -43.90 -26.60
N ALA A 506 14.41 -43.12 -26.15
CA ALA A 506 14.92 -41.96 -26.90
C ALA A 506 15.61 -42.35 -28.21
N LYS A 507 16.39 -43.44 -28.24
CA LYS A 507 16.96 -43.98 -29.50
C LYS A 507 15.91 -44.62 -30.41
N ALA A 508 14.78 -45.11 -29.89
CA ALA A 508 13.65 -45.57 -30.69
C ALA A 508 12.83 -44.38 -31.22
N ALA A 509 12.63 -43.32 -30.42
CA ALA A 509 11.92 -42.11 -30.83
C ALA A 509 12.68 -41.29 -31.89
N THR A 510 14.03 -41.32 -31.89
CA THR A 510 14.84 -40.66 -32.90
C THR A 510 14.83 -41.39 -34.27
N ARG A 511 14.15 -42.56 -34.36
CA ARG A 511 13.91 -43.29 -35.62
C ARG A 511 12.48 -43.10 -36.17
N GLU A 512 11.61 -42.40 -35.49
CA GLU A 512 10.34 -41.95 -36.09
C GLU A 512 10.67 -40.90 -37.15
N ARG A 513 10.47 -41.28 -38.43
CA ARG A 513 10.59 -40.39 -39.57
C ARG A 513 9.81 -39.13 -39.28
N MET A 514 10.49 -37.97 -39.32
CA MET A 514 9.82 -36.69 -39.28
C MET A 514 8.61 -36.71 -40.23
N PRO A 515 7.45 -36.28 -39.82
CA PRO A 515 6.21 -36.49 -40.58
C PRO A 515 6.18 -35.69 -41.89
N PHE A 516 7.14 -34.77 -42.12
CA PHE A 516 7.22 -33.92 -43.31
C PHE A 516 8.62 -33.92 -43.88
N ALA A 517 8.70 -34.08 -45.22
CA ALA A 517 9.92 -33.94 -46.00
C ALA A 517 10.02 -32.53 -46.60
N GLU A 518 11.25 -32.11 -46.97
CA GLU A 518 11.45 -30.88 -47.73
C GLU A 518 10.66 -30.94 -49.04
N SER A 519 10.05 -29.81 -49.42
CA SER A 519 9.15 -29.67 -50.57
C SER A 519 7.74 -30.28 -50.40
N ASP A 520 7.41 -30.83 -49.21
CA ASP A 520 6.04 -31.30 -48.98
C ASP A 520 5.04 -30.11 -49.03
N PRO A 521 3.94 -30.18 -49.80
CA PRO A 521 2.92 -29.17 -49.77
C PRO A 521 2.07 -29.32 -48.49
N VAL A 522 2.00 -28.27 -47.72
CA VAL A 522 1.34 -28.27 -46.40
C VAL A 522 0.35 -27.11 -46.28
N LYS A 523 -0.52 -27.22 -45.28
CA LYS A 523 -1.44 -26.16 -44.87
C LYS A 523 -1.32 -25.92 -43.35
N VAL A 524 -1.21 -24.66 -42.97
CA VAL A 524 -1.21 -24.21 -41.57
C VAL A 524 -2.47 -23.39 -41.30
N LYS A 525 -3.23 -23.74 -40.26
CA LYS A 525 -4.62 -23.29 -40.05
C LYS A 525 -4.82 -21.76 -40.06
N ARG A 526 -3.82 -20.97 -39.68
CA ARG A 526 -3.89 -19.49 -39.67
C ARG A 526 -3.13 -18.81 -40.81
N PHE A 527 -2.26 -19.53 -41.51
CA PHE A 527 -1.31 -18.97 -42.47
C PHE A 527 -1.52 -19.47 -43.88
N GLY A 528 -2.44 -20.42 -44.08
CA GLY A 528 -2.79 -20.89 -45.42
C GLY A 528 -1.88 -22.00 -45.93
N ALA A 529 -1.74 -22.05 -47.26
CA ALA A 529 -0.92 -23.05 -47.96
C ALA A 529 0.55 -22.63 -48.01
N GLY A 530 1.46 -23.58 -47.89
CA GLY A 530 2.90 -23.35 -47.97
C GLY A 530 3.65 -24.63 -48.33
N VAL A 531 4.95 -24.53 -48.43
CA VAL A 531 5.87 -25.66 -48.77
C VAL A 531 6.91 -25.81 -47.65
N VAL A 532 7.18 -27.02 -47.20
CA VAL A 532 8.17 -27.30 -46.20
C VAL A 532 9.58 -27.02 -46.77
N VAL A 533 10.33 -26.17 -46.09
CA VAL A 533 11.71 -25.79 -46.43
C VAL A 533 12.73 -26.64 -45.66
N SER A 534 12.44 -26.89 -44.39
CA SER A 534 13.29 -27.76 -43.54
C SER A 534 12.44 -28.39 -42.42
N SER A 535 12.87 -29.55 -41.99
CA SER A 535 12.24 -30.27 -40.87
C SER A 535 13.36 -30.82 -39.99
N THR A 536 13.69 -30.10 -38.90
CA THR A 536 14.79 -30.41 -37.97
C THR A 536 14.37 -30.14 -36.53
N ASP A 537 14.91 -30.88 -35.59
CA ASP A 537 14.73 -30.69 -34.15
C ASP A 537 13.26 -30.59 -33.67
N GLY A 538 12.38 -31.42 -34.24
CA GLY A 538 10.96 -31.41 -33.86
C GLY A 538 10.15 -30.22 -34.39
N MET A 539 10.71 -29.41 -35.29
CA MET A 539 10.07 -28.25 -35.88
C MET A 539 10.04 -28.33 -37.41
N VAL A 540 9.02 -27.78 -38.02
CA VAL A 540 8.82 -27.71 -39.46
C VAL A 540 8.83 -26.26 -39.91
N THR A 541 9.81 -25.88 -40.74
CA THR A 541 9.85 -24.55 -41.38
C THR A 541 9.07 -24.56 -42.66
N VAL A 542 8.06 -23.72 -42.78
CA VAL A 542 7.18 -23.61 -43.94
C VAL A 542 7.38 -22.24 -44.62
N ALA A 543 7.59 -22.26 -45.96
CA ALA A 543 7.54 -21.05 -46.79
C ALA A 543 6.16 -20.88 -47.34
N PHE A 544 5.60 -19.67 -47.26
CA PHE A 544 4.27 -19.30 -47.74
C PHE A 544 4.35 -18.50 -49.04
N GLU A 545 3.23 -18.38 -49.76
CA GLU A 545 3.13 -17.66 -51.03
C GLU A 545 3.44 -16.15 -50.89
N ASP A 546 3.30 -15.59 -49.69
CA ASP A 546 3.66 -14.20 -49.37
C ASP A 546 5.17 -13.97 -49.19
N GLY A 547 6.00 -14.98 -49.40
CA GLY A 547 7.45 -14.94 -49.23
C GLY A 547 7.93 -15.12 -47.76
N SER A 548 7.01 -15.21 -46.80
CA SER A 548 7.38 -15.42 -45.38
C SER A 548 7.79 -16.87 -45.12
N ARG A 549 8.78 -17.05 -44.22
CA ARG A 549 9.18 -18.36 -43.70
C ARG A 549 8.92 -18.40 -42.20
N ARG A 550 8.23 -19.45 -41.73
CA ARG A 550 7.85 -19.57 -40.31
C ARG A 550 8.04 -21.01 -39.83
N CYS A 551 8.47 -21.16 -38.55
CA CYS A 551 8.64 -22.44 -37.89
C CYS A 551 7.39 -22.83 -37.10
N PHE A 552 6.99 -24.10 -37.22
CA PHE A 552 5.82 -24.67 -36.53
C PHE A 552 6.15 -26.02 -35.92
N HIS A 553 5.51 -26.34 -34.81
CA HIS A 553 5.49 -27.73 -34.32
C HIS A 553 4.68 -28.58 -35.32
N PRO A 554 5.07 -29.84 -35.62
CA PRO A 554 4.44 -30.71 -36.60
C PRO A 554 2.91 -30.83 -36.44
N ASP A 555 2.39 -30.82 -35.20
CA ASP A 555 0.96 -30.92 -34.91
C ASP A 555 0.10 -29.77 -35.48
N TYR A 556 0.72 -28.63 -35.78
CA TYR A 556 0.04 -27.48 -36.39
C TYR A 556 0.14 -27.43 -37.91
N VAL A 557 0.83 -28.41 -38.51
CA VAL A 557 1.05 -28.51 -39.96
C VAL A 557 0.30 -29.72 -40.47
N SER A 558 -0.49 -29.55 -41.53
CA SER A 558 -1.24 -30.65 -42.16
C SER A 558 -0.83 -30.80 -43.62
N ARG A 559 -0.68 -32.05 -44.10
CA ARG A 559 -0.41 -32.31 -45.53
C ARG A 559 -1.59 -31.86 -46.41
N ARG A 560 -1.31 -31.15 -47.48
CA ARG A 560 -2.31 -30.78 -48.47
C ARG A 560 -2.52 -32.01 -49.36
N ARG A 561 -3.73 -32.62 -49.36
CA ARG A 561 -4.06 -33.68 -50.29
C ARG A 561 -4.00 -33.11 -51.71
N ALA A 562 -3.19 -33.69 -52.58
CA ALA A 562 -3.16 -33.40 -53.99
C ALA A 562 -4.58 -33.65 -54.57
N ALA A 563 -5.14 -32.66 -55.27
CA ALA A 563 -6.36 -32.87 -55.97
C ALA A 563 -6.15 -33.98 -57.01
N ARG A 564 -6.96 -35.06 -56.96
CA ARG A 564 -6.98 -36.12 -57.97
C ARG A 564 -7.32 -35.44 -59.31
N LYS A 565 -6.34 -35.40 -60.22
CA LYS A 565 -6.63 -35.11 -61.65
C LYS A 565 -7.44 -36.26 -62.19
N SER A 566 -8.68 -36.00 -62.58
CA SER A 566 -9.45 -36.89 -63.42
C SER A 566 -8.83 -36.93 -64.83
N PRO A 567 -8.74 -38.09 -65.44
CA PRO A 567 -8.25 -38.20 -66.81
C PRO A 567 -9.39 -37.80 -67.81
N ALA A 568 -9.17 -36.78 -68.60
CA ALA A 568 -10.02 -36.50 -69.72
C ALA A 568 -9.14 -36.01 -70.92
N VAL A 569 -9.00 -36.95 -71.85
CA VAL A 569 -9.13 -36.82 -73.32
C VAL A 569 -8.14 -35.89 -74.02
N LEU A 570 -7.31 -36.59 -74.87
CA LEU A 570 -6.59 -36.05 -75.99
C LEU A 570 -7.49 -35.25 -76.93
N ALA A 571 -7.04 -34.08 -77.43
CA ALA A 571 -7.21 -33.65 -78.80
C ALA A 571 -6.19 -32.56 -79.17
N MET A 572 -5.51 -32.83 -80.14
CA MET A 572 -4.56 -32.31 -81.11
C MET A 572 -4.61 -30.80 -81.42
N SER A 573 -3.42 -30.39 -81.87
CA SER A 573 -3.05 -29.32 -82.81
C SER A 573 -2.85 -27.91 -82.20
N GLY A 574 -1.72 -27.34 -82.49
CA GLY A 574 -1.10 -26.73 -83.57
C GLY A 574 -0.17 -25.59 -83.17
N ALA A 575 0.92 -25.53 -83.80
CA ALA A 575 2.02 -24.58 -83.64
C ALA A 575 1.62 -23.09 -83.70
N ALA A 576 2.36 -22.27 -83.02
CA ALA A 576 3.00 -21.08 -83.60
C ALA A 576 3.92 -20.38 -82.59
N SER A 577 5.16 -20.34 -83.00
CA SER A 577 6.20 -19.41 -82.61
C SER A 577 5.75 -17.96 -82.65
N PHE A 578 6.23 -17.14 -81.69
CA PHE A 578 6.84 -15.85 -82.05
C PHE A 578 7.55 -15.24 -80.87
N ALA A 579 8.68 -14.66 -81.22
CA ALA A 579 9.78 -14.12 -80.36
C ALA A 579 9.46 -12.73 -79.77
N VAL A 580 10.18 -12.48 -78.65
CA VAL A 580 10.79 -11.25 -78.11
C VAL A 580 10.61 -9.92 -78.91
N PRO A 581 10.51 -8.70 -78.28
CA PRO A 581 11.66 -8.13 -77.53
C PRO A 581 11.33 -7.25 -76.30
N VAL A 582 12.35 -7.12 -75.45
CA VAL A 582 12.62 -5.99 -74.57
C VAL A 582 12.95 -4.75 -75.45
N PRO A 583 12.60 -3.48 -75.09
CA PRO A 583 13.40 -2.67 -74.15
C PRO A 583 12.58 -1.58 -73.41
N ALA A 584 12.98 -1.06 -72.37
CA ALA A 584 13.85 0.01 -71.93
C ALA A 584 13.76 0.14 -70.41
#